data_1dfbe239ae577c77e153300e358f8ec8
#
_entry.id   1dfbe239ae577c77e153300e358f8ec8
#
_cell.length_a   1.000
_cell.length_b   1.000
_cell.length_c   1.000
_cell.angle_alpha   90.00
_cell.angle_beta   90.00
_cell.angle_gamma   90.00
#
_symmetry.space_group_name_H-M   'P 1'
#
loop_
_entity.id
_entity.type
_entity.pdbx_description
1 polymer ?
#
loop_
_entity_poly.entity_id
_entity_poly.type
_entity_poly.pdbx_seq_one_letter_code
_entity_poly.pdbx_strand_id
1 'polypeptide(L)'
;TKKLECKNLIDETITRYKKIDILILAAGVSMWSPFEKISDISFFEDLMATNYTGAVHCVHAALPSLISTNGMIVSCSTAQAIVGFTNHSGYAASKHALHGFLDTLEMELNGKVKFLETCLGWIKGTNMRSNAFGPNGKKMGETKRKHSSNSVDLDVCVEKIISAIVIEKEKVYIPWKLKLIPFLDLFFGRFLRNKI
;
A
#
# COMPACT_ATOMS: atom_id res chain seq x y z
N THR A 1 -13.42 4.17 2.15
CA THR A 1 -12.94 5.40 2.83
C THR A 1 -13.87 5.88 3.94
N LYS A 2 -15.18 5.62 3.83
CA LYS A 2 -16.14 6.01 4.86
C LYS A 2 -16.09 5.00 6.03
N LYS A 3 -15.91 5.52 7.24
CA LYS A 3 -15.78 4.71 8.47
C LYS A 3 -16.90 3.67 8.63
N LEU A 4 -18.16 4.08 8.38
CA LEU A 4 -19.31 3.18 8.51
C LEU A 4 -19.27 2.05 7.48
N GLU A 5 -18.89 2.33 6.22
CA GLU A 5 -18.78 1.31 5.18
C GLU A 5 -17.67 0.31 5.47
N CYS A 6 -16.52 0.78 5.96
CA CYS A 6 -15.44 -0.10 6.40
C CYS A 6 -15.88 -1.01 7.56
N LYS A 7 -16.58 -0.44 8.55
CA LYS A 7 -17.13 -1.23 9.67
C LYS A 7 -18.15 -2.26 9.18
N ASN A 8 -19.10 -1.87 8.33
CA ASN A 8 -20.10 -2.78 7.81
C ASN A 8 -19.48 -3.96 7.04
N LEU A 9 -18.46 -3.71 6.21
CA LEU A 9 -17.72 -4.78 5.52
C LEU A 9 -17.16 -5.82 6.50
N ILE A 10 -16.56 -5.35 7.58
CA ILE A 10 -15.99 -6.22 8.61
C ILE A 10 -17.09 -6.98 9.38
N ASP A 11 -18.14 -6.27 9.79
CA ASP A 11 -19.27 -6.86 10.51
C ASP A 11 -19.99 -7.94 9.70
N GLU A 12 -20.23 -7.69 8.39
CA GLU A 12 -20.82 -8.67 7.48
C GLU A 12 -19.91 -9.90 7.32
N THR A 13 -18.60 -9.69 7.21
CA THR A 13 -17.62 -10.77 7.12
C THR A 13 -17.67 -11.66 8.38
N ILE A 14 -17.66 -11.04 9.57
CA ILE A 14 -17.73 -11.75 10.85
C ILE A 14 -19.10 -12.45 11.01
N THR A 15 -20.18 -11.81 10.61
CA THR A 15 -21.51 -12.41 10.66
C THR A 15 -21.59 -13.67 9.82
N ARG A 16 -21.02 -13.65 8.62
CA ARG A 16 -21.05 -14.75 7.64
C ARG A 16 -20.06 -15.87 7.98
N TYR A 17 -18.81 -15.51 8.30
CA TYR A 17 -17.71 -16.46 8.44
C TYR A 17 -17.25 -16.66 9.89
N LYS A 18 -17.87 -15.95 10.86
CA LYS A 18 -17.64 -16.01 12.30
C LYS A 18 -16.29 -15.45 12.77
N LYS A 19 -15.32 -15.27 11.88
CA LYS A 19 -13.97 -14.80 12.19
C LYS A 19 -13.30 -14.14 10.96
N ILE A 20 -12.22 -13.45 11.24
CA ILE A 20 -11.26 -12.96 10.24
C ILE A 20 -9.89 -13.48 10.65
N ASP A 21 -9.28 -14.30 9.81
CA ASP A 21 -7.92 -14.80 10.01
C ASP A 21 -6.90 -13.92 9.31
N ILE A 22 -7.26 -13.31 8.15
CA ILE A 22 -6.35 -12.48 7.36
C ILE A 22 -7.09 -11.22 6.87
N LEU A 23 -6.51 -10.05 7.11
CA LEU A 23 -6.96 -8.78 6.55
C LEU A 23 -5.96 -8.28 5.52
N ILE A 24 -6.36 -8.20 4.25
CA ILE A 24 -5.50 -7.71 3.16
C ILE A 24 -5.86 -6.27 2.82
N LEU A 25 -4.93 -5.34 3.05
CA LEU A 25 -5.05 -3.92 2.75
C LEU A 25 -4.55 -3.64 1.32
N ALA A 26 -5.37 -3.97 0.31
CA ALA A 26 -5.03 -3.83 -1.10
C ALA A 26 -5.61 -2.58 -1.75
N ALA A 27 -6.54 -1.88 -1.10
CA ALA A 27 -7.11 -0.65 -1.63
C ALA A 27 -6.04 0.44 -1.77
N GLY A 28 -6.04 1.13 -2.91
CA GLY A 28 -5.10 2.22 -3.11
C GLY A 28 -5.34 2.99 -4.40
N VAL A 29 -5.01 4.26 -4.35
CA VAL A 29 -4.99 5.17 -5.51
C VAL A 29 -3.65 5.89 -5.56
N SER A 30 -3.21 6.28 -6.75
CA SER A 30 -1.92 6.94 -6.98
C SER A 30 -2.11 8.32 -7.62
N MET A 31 -1.01 9.03 -7.79
CA MET A 31 -0.93 10.26 -8.58
C MET A 31 0.26 10.22 -9.52
N TRP A 32 0.24 11.07 -10.54
CA TRP A 32 1.37 11.29 -11.43
C TRP A 32 1.41 12.74 -11.90
N SER A 33 2.03 13.60 -11.12
CA SER A 33 2.29 15.00 -11.51
C SER A 33 3.42 15.59 -10.68
N PRO A 34 4.31 16.43 -11.26
CA PRO A 34 5.14 17.33 -10.49
C PRO A 34 4.25 18.24 -9.64
N PHE A 35 4.62 18.49 -8.39
CA PHE A 35 3.80 19.28 -7.47
C PHE A 35 3.52 20.70 -8.00
N GLU A 36 4.50 21.34 -8.61
CA GLU A 36 4.39 22.67 -9.21
C GLU A 36 3.37 22.81 -10.36
N LYS A 37 2.99 21.66 -10.97
CA LYS A 37 2.01 21.61 -12.08
C LYS A 37 0.59 21.25 -11.63
N ILE A 38 0.38 21.04 -10.33
CA ILE A 38 -0.93 20.69 -9.80
C ILE A 38 -1.78 21.95 -9.71
N SER A 39 -2.91 21.93 -10.41
CA SER A 39 -3.90 23.02 -10.39
C SER A 39 -5.07 22.79 -9.43
N ASP A 40 -5.31 21.53 -9.03
CA ASP A 40 -6.31 21.15 -8.06
C ASP A 40 -5.69 20.19 -7.04
N ILE A 41 -5.60 20.64 -5.79
CA ILE A 41 -4.96 19.91 -4.68
C ILE A 41 -5.93 19.00 -3.91
N SER A 42 -7.23 19.07 -4.18
CA SER A 42 -8.28 18.36 -3.42
C SER A 42 -8.08 16.84 -3.37
N PHE A 43 -7.53 16.26 -4.43
CA PHE A 43 -7.27 14.81 -4.49
C PHE A 43 -6.20 14.31 -3.48
N PHE A 44 -5.45 15.19 -2.83
CA PHE A 44 -4.55 14.78 -1.74
C PHE A 44 -5.34 14.23 -0.54
N GLU A 45 -6.52 14.77 -0.28
CA GLU A 45 -7.44 14.22 0.72
C GLU A 45 -7.91 12.83 0.32
N ASP A 46 -8.25 12.61 -0.96
CA ASP A 46 -8.65 11.30 -1.49
C ASP A 46 -7.53 10.27 -1.39
N LEU A 47 -6.28 10.69 -1.64
CA LEU A 47 -5.09 9.83 -1.46
C LEU A 47 -4.97 9.39 0.01
N MET A 48 -5.06 10.32 0.95
CA MET A 48 -4.99 10.01 2.37
C MET A 48 -6.20 9.19 2.83
N ALA A 49 -7.40 9.56 2.41
CA ALA A 49 -8.63 8.85 2.77
C ALA A 49 -8.61 7.39 2.30
N THR A 50 -8.12 7.12 1.08
CA THR A 50 -8.10 5.78 0.51
C THR A 50 -6.91 4.96 1.02
N ASN A 51 -5.69 5.52 0.93
CA ASN A 51 -4.47 4.75 1.17
C ASN A 51 -4.14 4.58 2.65
N TYR A 52 -4.63 5.48 3.52
CA TYR A 52 -4.33 5.49 4.95
C TYR A 52 -5.58 5.36 5.80
N THR A 53 -6.48 6.36 5.81
CA THR A 53 -7.60 6.42 6.76
C THR A 53 -8.56 5.23 6.59
N GLY A 54 -8.83 4.82 5.34
CA GLY A 54 -9.65 3.64 5.05
C GLY A 54 -9.04 2.35 5.58
N ALA A 55 -7.72 2.19 5.45
CA ALA A 55 -7.00 1.05 6.02
C ALA A 55 -7.09 1.05 7.57
N VAL A 56 -6.88 2.21 8.21
CA VAL A 56 -7.03 2.36 9.67
C VAL A 56 -8.43 1.96 10.13
N HIS A 57 -9.49 2.39 9.41
CA HIS A 57 -10.87 2.01 9.75
C HIS A 57 -11.09 0.49 9.68
N CYS A 58 -10.57 -0.16 8.62
CA CYS A 58 -10.69 -1.62 8.46
C CYS A 58 -9.91 -2.36 9.55
N VAL A 59 -8.67 -1.95 9.82
CA VAL A 59 -7.84 -2.54 10.88
C VAL A 59 -8.54 -2.40 12.23
N HIS A 60 -9.01 -1.20 12.59
CA HIS A 60 -9.68 -0.97 13.86
C HIS A 60 -10.92 -1.87 14.04
N ALA A 61 -11.72 -2.03 13.00
CA ALA A 61 -12.92 -2.87 13.07
C ALA A 61 -12.59 -4.38 13.12
N ALA A 62 -11.54 -4.82 12.41
CA ALA A 62 -11.15 -6.23 12.34
C ALA A 62 -10.29 -6.69 13.52
N LEU A 63 -9.66 -5.76 14.25
CA LEU A 63 -8.64 -6.04 15.25
C LEU A 63 -9.08 -7.05 16.34
N PRO A 64 -10.29 -6.96 16.93
CA PRO A 64 -10.71 -7.96 17.93
C PRO A 64 -10.74 -9.39 17.37
N SER A 65 -11.20 -9.57 16.12
CA SER A 65 -11.21 -10.88 15.47
C SER A 65 -9.81 -11.36 15.16
N LEU A 66 -8.93 -10.49 14.62
CA LEU A 66 -7.54 -10.83 14.32
C LEU A 66 -6.75 -11.23 15.58
N ILE A 67 -6.98 -10.55 16.71
CA ILE A 67 -6.37 -10.94 18.00
C ILE A 67 -6.87 -12.33 18.42
N SER A 68 -8.18 -12.59 18.33
CA SER A 68 -8.76 -13.87 18.76
C SER A 68 -8.29 -15.06 17.92
N THR A 69 -7.93 -14.82 16.65
CA THR A 69 -7.47 -15.86 15.71
C THR A 69 -5.95 -15.96 15.61
N ASN A 70 -5.20 -15.11 16.33
CA ASN A 70 -3.77 -14.90 16.07
C ASN A 70 -3.50 -14.68 14.57
N GLY A 71 -4.36 -13.84 13.97
CA GLY A 71 -4.46 -13.61 12.54
C GLY A 71 -3.34 -12.75 11.99
N MET A 72 -3.50 -12.36 10.71
CA MET A 72 -2.47 -11.58 9.98
C MET A 72 -3.05 -10.35 9.31
N ILE A 73 -2.32 -9.23 9.37
CA ILE A 73 -2.54 -8.04 8.53
C ILE A 73 -1.52 -8.06 7.39
N VAL A 74 -2.00 -8.00 6.15
CA VAL A 74 -1.18 -7.94 4.94
C VAL A 74 -1.34 -6.57 4.30
N SER A 75 -0.26 -5.80 4.18
CA SER A 75 -0.29 -4.50 3.50
C SER A 75 0.30 -4.58 2.09
N CYS A 76 -0.49 -4.17 1.08
CA CYS A 76 0.02 -3.92 -0.27
C CYS A 76 0.69 -2.55 -0.31
N SER A 77 1.99 -2.53 0.01
CA SER A 77 2.82 -1.34 0.11
C SER A 77 3.72 -1.16 -1.13
N THR A 78 4.69 -0.28 -1.07
CA THR A 78 5.57 0.08 -2.17
C THR A 78 6.90 0.61 -1.62
N ALA A 79 7.95 0.61 -2.43
CA ALA A 79 9.19 1.30 -2.09
C ALA A 79 8.99 2.80 -1.78
N GLN A 80 7.92 3.40 -2.33
CA GLN A 80 7.55 4.80 -2.06
C GLN A 80 6.95 5.02 -0.66
N ALA A 81 6.77 3.98 0.13
CA ALA A 81 6.44 4.09 1.55
C ALA A 81 7.69 4.34 2.43
N ILE A 82 8.88 4.23 1.84
CA ILE A 82 10.17 4.35 2.54
C ILE A 82 10.97 5.52 1.95
N VAL A 83 10.96 5.68 0.62
CA VAL A 83 11.72 6.71 -0.09
C VAL A 83 10.82 7.58 -0.96
N GLY A 84 11.17 8.87 -1.09
CA GLY A 84 10.49 9.78 -2.00
C GLY A 84 10.70 9.40 -3.47
N PHE A 85 9.70 9.69 -4.32
CA PHE A 85 9.75 9.44 -5.74
C PHE A 85 9.14 10.63 -6.49
N THR A 86 9.78 11.07 -7.59
CA THR A 86 9.29 12.22 -8.37
C THR A 86 7.86 11.99 -8.87
N ASN A 87 7.08 13.06 -8.96
CA ASN A 87 5.69 13.07 -9.42
C ASN A 87 4.68 12.34 -8.53
N HIS A 88 5.06 11.88 -7.34
CA HIS A 88 4.23 11.05 -6.46
C HIS A 88 4.12 11.61 -5.03
N SER A 89 4.27 12.91 -4.82
CA SER A 89 4.37 13.52 -3.49
C SER A 89 3.23 13.12 -2.52
N GLY A 90 1.97 13.26 -2.93
CA GLY A 90 0.82 12.86 -2.12
C GLY A 90 0.68 11.35 -1.95
N TYR A 91 0.99 10.58 -2.99
CA TYR A 91 0.98 9.13 -2.90
C TYR A 91 2.05 8.61 -1.94
N ALA A 92 3.30 9.08 -2.08
CA ALA A 92 4.37 8.72 -1.16
C ALA A 92 4.02 9.08 0.28
N ALA A 93 3.51 10.31 0.53
CA ALA A 93 3.07 10.73 1.85
C ALA A 93 2.02 9.79 2.45
N SER A 94 0.99 9.40 1.68
CA SER A 94 -0.06 8.49 2.15
C SER A 94 0.45 7.07 2.45
N LYS A 95 1.42 6.59 1.68
CA LYS A 95 2.04 5.27 1.90
C LYS A 95 3.04 5.28 3.06
N HIS A 96 3.76 6.36 3.29
CA HIS A 96 4.56 6.56 4.50
C HIS A 96 3.69 6.59 5.76
N ALA A 97 2.53 7.28 5.70
CA ALA A 97 1.59 7.30 6.82
C ALA A 97 1.07 5.89 7.16
N LEU A 98 0.69 5.10 6.15
CA LEU A 98 0.26 3.71 6.38
C LEU A 98 1.39 2.85 6.94
N HIS A 99 2.61 2.98 6.39
CA HIS A 99 3.78 2.23 6.86
C HIS A 99 4.06 2.53 8.33
N GLY A 100 4.19 3.81 8.70
CA GLY A 100 4.45 4.22 10.10
C GLY A 100 3.34 3.79 11.07
N PHE A 101 2.08 3.80 10.62
CA PHE A 101 0.96 3.29 11.42
C PHE A 101 1.08 1.79 11.68
N LEU A 102 1.34 0.98 10.64
CA LEU A 102 1.41 -0.47 10.78
C LEU A 102 2.65 -0.92 11.56
N ASP A 103 3.78 -0.27 11.34
CA ASP A 103 5.04 -0.53 12.06
C ASP A 103 4.87 -0.27 13.56
N THR A 104 4.20 0.83 13.93
CA THR A 104 3.89 1.13 15.33
C THR A 104 2.88 0.15 15.92
N LEU A 105 1.82 -0.18 15.18
CA LEU A 105 0.77 -1.10 15.62
C LEU A 105 1.33 -2.52 15.86
N GLU A 106 2.26 -2.98 15.03
CA GLU A 106 2.94 -4.25 15.22
C GLU A 106 3.64 -4.32 16.58
N MET A 107 4.37 -3.26 16.95
CA MET A 107 5.02 -3.16 18.28
C MET A 107 3.99 -3.13 19.43
N GLU A 108 2.91 -2.36 19.28
CA GLU A 108 1.85 -2.27 20.30
C GLU A 108 1.13 -3.60 20.55
N LEU A 109 0.92 -4.37 19.49
CA LEU A 109 0.26 -5.68 19.58
C LEU A 109 1.16 -6.81 20.09
N ASN A 110 2.47 -6.62 20.07
CA ASN A 110 3.46 -7.52 20.69
C ASN A 110 3.20 -9.00 20.37
N GLY A 111 3.10 -9.34 19.10
CA GLY A 111 2.92 -10.72 18.61
C GLY A 111 1.47 -11.27 18.66
N LYS A 112 0.47 -10.49 19.12
CA LYS A 112 -0.94 -10.93 19.11
C LYS A 112 -1.54 -11.03 17.71
N VAL A 113 -0.99 -10.31 16.75
CA VAL A 113 -1.36 -10.32 15.33
C VAL A 113 -0.08 -10.34 14.53
N LYS A 114 -0.04 -11.10 13.44
CA LYS A 114 1.09 -11.15 12.50
C LYS A 114 0.97 -10.04 11.47
N PHE A 115 2.11 -9.58 10.96
CA PHE A 115 2.14 -8.55 9.92
C PHE A 115 2.95 -9.05 8.72
N LEU A 116 2.44 -8.78 7.51
CA LEU A 116 3.18 -8.96 6.27
C LEU A 116 3.16 -7.65 5.48
N GLU A 117 4.30 -7.00 5.37
CA GLU A 117 4.47 -5.87 4.47
C GLU A 117 4.95 -6.34 3.10
N THR A 118 4.18 -6.04 2.04
CA THR A 118 4.59 -6.34 0.67
C THR A 118 5.09 -5.07 -0.02
N CYS A 119 6.39 -4.99 -0.28
CA CYS A 119 7.00 -3.89 -1.02
C CYS A 119 6.91 -4.15 -2.52
N LEU A 120 5.92 -3.54 -3.17
CA LEU A 120 5.62 -3.75 -4.58
C LEU A 120 6.27 -2.68 -5.46
N GLY A 121 6.86 -3.11 -6.58
CA GLY A 121 7.30 -2.23 -7.66
C GLY A 121 6.18 -1.97 -8.67
N TRP A 122 6.56 -1.84 -9.94
CA TRP A 122 5.59 -1.68 -11.02
C TRP A 122 4.95 -3.03 -11.37
N ILE A 123 3.62 -3.11 -11.21
CA ILE A 123 2.84 -4.32 -11.52
C ILE A 123 2.04 -4.07 -12.81
N LYS A 124 2.18 -4.96 -13.78
CA LYS A 124 1.37 -4.99 -15.01
C LYS A 124 0.01 -5.62 -14.73
N GLY A 125 -0.97 -5.33 -15.58
CA GLY A 125 -2.32 -5.94 -15.47
C GLY A 125 -3.20 -5.30 -14.40
N THR A 126 -2.81 -4.14 -13.85
CA THR A 126 -3.63 -3.37 -12.90
C THR A 126 -4.11 -2.06 -13.50
N ASN A 127 -5.21 -1.53 -12.99
CA ASN A 127 -5.75 -0.22 -13.35
C ASN A 127 -5.14 0.93 -12.52
N MET A 128 -4.08 0.68 -11.73
CA MET A 128 -3.48 1.67 -10.84
C MET A 128 -3.08 2.94 -11.59
N ARG A 129 -2.51 2.79 -12.79
CA ARG A 129 -2.03 3.94 -13.59
C ARG A 129 -3.18 4.75 -14.19
N SER A 130 -4.19 4.09 -14.78
CA SER A 130 -5.37 4.77 -15.35
C SER A 130 -6.20 5.46 -14.28
N ASN A 131 -6.20 4.92 -13.06
CA ASN A 131 -6.87 5.48 -11.90
C ASN A 131 -6.02 6.49 -11.11
N ALA A 132 -4.78 6.75 -11.52
CA ALA A 132 -3.94 7.75 -10.87
C ALA A 132 -4.47 9.17 -11.13
N PHE A 133 -4.36 10.05 -10.16
CA PHE A 133 -4.69 11.47 -10.33
C PHE A 133 -3.62 12.20 -11.14
N GLY A 134 -4.06 12.97 -12.13
CA GLY A 134 -3.23 13.89 -12.88
C GLY A 134 -3.17 15.29 -12.25
N PRO A 135 -2.52 16.26 -12.92
CA PRO A 135 -2.28 17.60 -12.37
C PRO A 135 -3.57 18.41 -12.13
N ASN A 136 -4.66 18.09 -12.78
CA ASN A 136 -5.97 18.76 -12.67
C ASN A 136 -6.94 18.05 -11.71
N GLY A 137 -6.45 17.16 -10.85
CA GLY A 137 -7.26 16.40 -9.91
C GLY A 137 -8.13 15.29 -10.55
N LYS A 138 -8.08 15.12 -11.88
CA LYS A 138 -8.84 14.09 -12.59
C LYS A 138 -8.02 12.83 -12.80
N LYS A 139 -8.70 11.70 -12.96
CA LYS A 139 -8.03 10.42 -13.30
C LYS A 139 -7.38 10.52 -14.68
N MET A 140 -6.19 9.94 -14.80
CA MET A 140 -5.40 10.00 -16.04
C MET A 140 -6.05 9.26 -17.22
N GLY A 141 -6.88 8.24 -16.95
CA GLY A 141 -7.47 7.41 -17.98
C GLY A 141 -6.42 6.52 -18.67
N GLU A 142 -6.73 6.07 -19.90
CA GLU A 142 -5.80 5.29 -20.70
C GLU A 142 -4.56 6.10 -21.05
N THR A 143 -3.39 5.55 -20.78
CA THR A 143 -2.12 6.17 -21.09
C THR A 143 -1.36 5.34 -22.12
N LYS A 144 -0.76 6.02 -23.12
CA LYS A 144 0.12 5.39 -24.11
C LYS A 144 1.46 4.91 -23.53
N ARG A 145 1.73 5.18 -22.25
CA ARG A 145 2.99 4.85 -21.61
C ARG A 145 3.11 3.35 -21.39
N LYS A 146 4.05 2.72 -22.06
CA LYS A 146 4.35 1.30 -21.89
C LYS A 146 4.88 1.00 -20.49
N HIS A 147 4.59 -0.18 -19.99
CA HIS A 147 5.22 -0.68 -18.77
C HIS A 147 6.72 -0.87 -19.01
N SER A 148 7.53 -0.61 -17.99
CA SER A 148 8.96 -0.86 -18.06
C SER A 148 9.24 -2.37 -18.14
N SER A 149 10.38 -2.76 -18.71
CA SER A 149 10.84 -4.17 -18.73
C SER A 149 10.98 -4.78 -17.32
N ASN A 150 11.13 -3.93 -16.30
CA ASN A 150 11.24 -4.34 -14.90
C ASN A 150 9.87 -4.50 -14.20
N SER A 151 8.77 -4.34 -14.92
CA SER A 151 7.44 -4.54 -14.35
C SER A 151 7.14 -6.03 -14.17
N VAL A 152 6.55 -6.38 -13.05
CA VAL A 152 6.14 -7.76 -12.72
C VAL A 152 4.70 -7.99 -13.15
N ASP A 153 4.38 -9.16 -13.66
CA ASP A 153 3.01 -9.54 -14.00
C ASP A 153 2.17 -9.73 -12.72
N LEU A 154 0.88 -9.41 -12.81
CA LEU A 154 -0.05 -9.45 -11.67
C LEU A 154 -0.10 -10.84 -11.04
N ASP A 155 -0.24 -11.90 -11.86
CA ASP A 155 -0.36 -13.27 -11.37
C ASP A 155 0.90 -13.70 -10.59
N VAL A 156 2.08 -13.39 -11.12
CA VAL A 156 3.36 -13.66 -10.44
C VAL A 156 3.45 -12.87 -9.12
N CYS A 157 2.93 -11.64 -9.09
CA CYS A 157 2.89 -10.84 -7.87
C CYS A 157 1.97 -11.49 -6.83
N VAL A 158 0.75 -11.89 -7.23
CA VAL A 158 -0.25 -12.53 -6.36
C VAL A 158 0.29 -13.84 -5.79
N GLU A 159 0.86 -14.72 -6.62
CA GLU A 159 1.45 -15.98 -6.17
C GLU A 159 2.53 -15.78 -5.10
N LYS A 160 3.39 -14.76 -5.28
CA LYS A 160 4.42 -14.43 -4.29
C LYS A 160 3.85 -13.91 -2.97
N ILE A 161 2.77 -13.12 -3.02
CA ILE A 161 2.09 -12.63 -1.82
C ILE A 161 1.43 -13.80 -1.09
N ILE A 162 0.70 -14.66 -1.80
CA ILE A 162 0.06 -15.84 -1.22
C ILE A 162 1.12 -16.76 -0.58
N SER A 163 2.21 -17.03 -1.29
CA SER A 163 3.31 -17.84 -0.74
C SER A 163 3.90 -17.22 0.53
N ALA A 164 4.04 -15.89 0.58
CA ALA A 164 4.53 -15.19 1.76
C ALA A 164 3.55 -15.27 2.95
N ILE A 165 2.24 -15.21 2.69
CA ILE A 165 1.20 -15.40 3.70
C ILE A 165 1.28 -16.82 4.29
N VAL A 166 1.35 -17.85 3.43
CA VAL A 166 1.36 -19.28 3.85
C VAL A 166 2.55 -19.58 4.76
N ILE A 167 3.72 -19.02 4.49
CA ILE A 167 4.93 -19.22 5.31
C ILE A 167 5.17 -18.10 6.32
N GLU A 168 4.16 -17.27 6.55
CA GLU A 168 4.13 -16.23 7.59
C GLU A 168 5.33 -15.28 7.56
N LYS A 169 5.73 -14.81 6.35
CA LYS A 169 6.79 -13.80 6.23
C LYS A 169 6.35 -12.46 6.79
N GLU A 170 7.28 -11.74 7.39
CA GLU A 170 7.08 -10.35 7.82
C GLU A 170 7.18 -9.37 6.65
N LYS A 171 8.10 -9.61 5.70
CA LYS A 171 8.33 -8.72 4.54
C LYS A 171 8.58 -9.49 3.25
N VAL A 172 8.02 -8.99 2.14
CA VAL A 172 8.32 -9.49 0.79
C VAL A 172 8.53 -8.34 -0.18
N TYR A 173 9.55 -8.44 -1.03
CA TYR A 173 9.93 -7.44 -2.04
C TYR A 173 9.70 -8.00 -3.44
N ILE A 174 8.86 -7.33 -4.23
CA ILE A 174 8.48 -7.77 -5.58
C ILE A 174 8.66 -6.64 -6.58
N PRO A 175 9.72 -6.65 -7.42
CA PRO A 175 10.81 -7.65 -7.49
C PRO A 175 11.77 -7.57 -6.29
N TRP A 176 12.51 -8.64 -6.04
CA TRP A 176 13.42 -8.77 -4.89
C TRP A 176 14.46 -7.64 -4.75
N LYS A 177 14.84 -7.02 -5.86
CA LYS A 177 15.80 -5.90 -5.90
C LYS A 177 15.37 -4.70 -5.05
N LEU A 178 14.08 -4.55 -4.80
CA LEU A 178 13.56 -3.48 -3.95
C LEU A 178 14.05 -3.58 -2.50
N LYS A 179 14.48 -4.77 -2.06
CA LYS A 179 15.10 -4.97 -0.74
C LYS A 179 16.35 -4.11 -0.53
N LEU A 180 17.02 -3.70 -1.60
CA LEU A 180 18.21 -2.86 -1.53
C LEU A 180 17.89 -1.37 -1.30
N ILE A 181 16.64 -0.93 -1.54
CA ILE A 181 16.27 0.50 -1.50
C ILE A 181 16.49 1.12 -0.12
N PRO A 182 16.04 0.55 1.01
CA PRO A 182 16.27 1.13 2.33
C PRO A 182 17.76 1.31 2.63
N PHE A 183 18.57 0.31 2.28
CA PHE A 183 20.01 0.34 2.47
C PHE A 183 20.69 1.41 1.60
N LEU A 184 20.30 1.50 0.33
CA LEU A 184 20.83 2.49 -0.59
C LEU A 184 20.39 3.91 -0.20
N ASP A 185 19.19 4.11 0.31
CA ASP A 185 18.75 5.42 0.79
C ASP A 185 19.54 5.86 2.03
N LEU A 186 19.82 4.95 2.94
CA LEU A 186 20.57 5.24 4.15
C LEU A 186 22.00 5.74 3.83
N PHE A 187 22.72 5.08 2.91
CA PHE A 187 24.11 5.39 2.60
C PHE A 187 24.29 6.34 1.44
N PHE A 188 23.37 6.34 0.49
CA PHE A 188 23.48 7.07 -0.78
C PHE A 188 22.22 7.90 -1.12
N GLY A 189 21.40 8.24 -0.12
CA GLY A 189 20.10 8.87 -0.34
C GLY A 189 20.15 10.16 -1.17
N ARG A 190 21.19 10.98 -0.99
CA ARG A 190 21.39 12.20 -1.79
C ARG A 190 21.67 11.89 -3.28
N PHE A 191 22.43 10.83 -3.56
CA PHE A 191 22.76 10.39 -4.92
C PHE A 191 21.55 9.72 -5.60
N LEU A 192 20.80 8.91 -4.85
CA LEU A 192 19.58 8.30 -5.37
C LEU A 192 18.52 9.34 -5.73
N ARG A 193 18.29 10.33 -4.88
CA ARG A 193 17.31 11.40 -5.13
C ARG A 193 17.60 12.22 -6.37
N ASN A 194 18.85 12.31 -6.80
CA ASN A 194 19.24 12.99 -8.04
C ASN A 194 19.05 12.13 -9.30
N LYS A 195 18.77 10.81 -9.17
CA LYS A 195 18.60 9.87 -10.30
C LYS A 195 17.19 9.30 -10.43
N ILE A 196 16.34 9.52 -9.45
CA ILE A 196 14.93 9.13 -9.41
C ILE A 196 14.03 10.32 -9.79
#